data_68820d248b7e3dbb87ae1f33d2562380
#
_entry.id   68820d248b7e3dbb87ae1f33d2562380
#
_cell.length_a   1.000
_cell.length_b   1.000
_cell.length_c   1.000
_cell.angle_alpha   90.00
_cell.angle_beta   90.00
_cell.angle_gamma   90.00
#
_symmetry.space_group_name_H-M   'P 1'
#
loop_
_entity.id
_entity.type
_entity.pdbx_description
1 polymer ?
#
loop_
_entity_poly.entity_id
_entity_poly.type
_entity_poly.pdbx_seq_one_letter_code
_entity_poly.pdbx_strand_id
1 'polypeptide(L)'
;MSEEKNQSTVSFYAPHKKVYPRAIDGMFNRWRWVMVWVTQLVFYGLPWLQWGERQMVLFDLGARRFYLFGPVLYPQDFIYLTGRLVLSALSLCLFTAVAGRLWCGFTCPQTVYTEIFMWLENRIEGDRSARMRLDKAAWTSPEKLAKKGLKQLAWVSVALWTGFTFVGFFVPIRTLGAEILQWQGGWQLFWVFFYAFATYGFAGFMREQVCKYMCPYARFQSAMFDEDTLIVTYDSARGEPRGVRSKKVDPKAAGLGDCIDCSLCVQVCPTGIDIRNGLQYECIGCGLCVDACNTVMDKVGYPRGLIRFATQSGMRQRWTNHQMLRRVFRPRVLGYGAVLLTLAVAMMVSLVTRTPLKVDVVRDRTAIARIVPGGKLENVYQLQIMNATETPQHYRISAQGLEGLTLAPDSTVQVPATGARWVSVQLQIPYGSAAPGSHPIHFTVQA
;
A
#
# COMPACT_ATOMS: atom_id res chain seq x y z
N MET A 1 -19.96 -60.52 9.80
CA MET A 1 -18.74 -59.84 9.37
C MET A 1 -19.19 -58.71 8.42
N SER A 2 -19.39 -57.52 8.95
CA SER A 2 -19.78 -56.33 8.23
C SER A 2 -18.51 -55.52 7.98
N GLU A 3 -18.08 -55.43 6.73
CA GLU A 3 -17.03 -54.54 6.27
C GLU A 3 -17.50 -53.08 6.42
N GLU A 4 -17.03 -52.38 7.42
CA GLU A 4 -17.09 -50.94 7.48
C GLU A 4 -16.23 -50.34 6.35
N LYS A 5 -16.89 -49.92 5.28
CA LYS A 5 -16.27 -49.06 4.25
C LYS A 5 -15.82 -47.77 4.91
N ASN A 6 -14.54 -47.69 5.18
CA ASN A 6 -13.85 -46.46 5.58
C ASN A 6 -13.91 -45.47 4.39
N GLN A 7 -15.00 -44.70 4.31
CA GLN A 7 -15.10 -43.58 3.36
C GLN A 7 -14.15 -42.50 3.88
N SER A 8 -12.96 -42.40 3.26
CA SER A 8 -12.08 -41.26 3.41
C SER A 8 -12.78 -40.04 2.87
N THR A 9 -13.46 -39.27 3.72
CA THR A 9 -13.98 -37.96 3.38
C THR A 9 -12.81 -37.03 3.08
N VAL A 10 -12.58 -36.75 1.81
CA VAL A 10 -11.60 -35.75 1.39
C VAL A 10 -12.18 -34.40 1.77
N SER A 11 -11.74 -33.85 2.88
CA SER A 11 -12.08 -32.47 3.26
C SER A 11 -11.26 -31.52 2.40
N PHE A 12 -11.91 -30.77 1.50
CA PHE A 12 -11.28 -29.73 0.69
C PHE A 12 -10.85 -28.51 1.52
N TYR A 13 -11.28 -28.41 2.78
CA TYR A 13 -10.96 -27.32 3.69
C TYR A 13 -10.35 -27.89 4.97
N ALA A 14 -9.10 -27.53 5.23
CA ALA A 14 -8.52 -27.78 6.54
C ALA A 14 -9.23 -26.90 7.60
N PRO A 15 -9.62 -27.44 8.77
CA PRO A 15 -10.26 -26.63 9.81
C PRO A 15 -9.30 -25.52 10.25
N HIS A 16 -9.80 -24.27 10.30
CA HIS A 16 -9.00 -23.14 10.73
C HIS A 16 -8.59 -23.28 12.20
N LYS A 17 -7.29 -23.45 12.43
CA LYS A 17 -6.71 -23.47 13.77
C LYS A 17 -6.22 -22.07 14.12
N LYS A 18 -6.81 -21.45 15.15
CA LYS A 18 -6.40 -20.13 15.64
C LYS A 18 -4.92 -20.12 15.99
N VAL A 19 -4.18 -19.22 15.39
CA VAL A 19 -2.75 -19.01 15.66
C VAL A 19 -2.59 -18.09 16.88
N TYR A 20 -1.79 -18.50 17.85
CA TYR A 20 -1.43 -17.72 19.03
C TYR A 20 0.08 -17.43 18.99
N PRO A 21 0.52 -16.36 18.33
CA PRO A 21 1.94 -16.05 18.28
C PRO A 21 2.46 -15.67 19.66
N ARG A 22 3.66 -16.17 19.98
CA ARG A 22 4.40 -15.81 21.19
C ARG A 22 5.21 -14.55 20.91
N ALA A 23 5.25 -13.63 21.87
CA ALA A 23 6.11 -12.46 21.78
C ALA A 23 7.59 -12.86 21.89
N ILE A 24 8.44 -12.23 21.13
CA ILE A 24 9.90 -12.42 21.14
C ILE A 24 10.59 -11.08 20.93
N ASP A 25 11.71 -10.87 21.62
CA ASP A 25 12.60 -9.73 21.40
C ASP A 25 13.79 -10.16 20.55
N GLY A 26 14.20 -9.30 19.62
CA GLY A 26 15.31 -9.57 18.74
C GLY A 26 15.52 -8.47 17.71
N MET A 27 16.54 -8.64 16.86
CA MET A 27 16.89 -7.66 15.85
C MET A 27 15.75 -7.44 14.82
N PHE A 28 15.19 -8.53 14.31
CA PHE A 28 14.14 -8.45 13.31
C PHE A 28 12.84 -7.90 13.88
N ASN A 29 12.50 -8.27 15.13
CA ASN A 29 11.36 -7.68 15.83
C ASN A 29 11.51 -6.17 16.01
N ARG A 30 12.73 -5.68 16.39
CA ARG A 30 12.99 -4.24 16.52
C ARG A 30 12.83 -3.51 15.18
N TRP A 31 13.39 -4.04 14.09
CA TRP A 31 13.21 -3.46 12.75
C TRP A 31 11.75 -3.44 12.29
N ARG A 32 10.97 -4.47 12.62
CA ARG A 32 9.53 -4.47 12.36
C ARG A 32 8.84 -3.31 13.08
N TRP A 33 9.15 -3.09 14.36
CA TRP A 33 8.58 -1.98 15.11
C TRP A 33 9.05 -0.62 14.58
N VAL A 34 10.29 -0.47 14.15
CA VAL A 34 10.75 0.75 13.47
C VAL A 34 9.90 1.01 12.22
N MET A 35 9.66 -0.01 11.39
CA MET A 35 8.83 0.13 10.19
C MET A 35 7.36 0.40 10.53
N VAL A 36 6.81 -0.21 11.59
CA VAL A 36 5.47 0.13 12.09
C VAL A 36 5.40 1.62 12.43
N TRP A 37 6.34 2.15 13.21
CA TRP A 37 6.34 3.56 13.57
C TRP A 37 6.50 4.47 12.35
N VAL A 38 7.44 4.20 11.46
CA VAL A 38 7.65 4.99 10.24
C VAL A 38 6.40 5.03 9.38
N THR A 39 5.83 3.87 9.08
CA THR A 39 4.63 3.80 8.21
C THR A 39 3.41 4.45 8.87
N GLN A 40 3.23 4.29 10.18
CA GLN A 40 2.09 4.89 10.89
C GLN A 40 2.25 6.40 11.08
N LEU A 41 3.45 6.89 11.37
CA LEU A 41 3.72 8.33 11.44
C LEU A 41 3.45 9.02 10.09
N VAL A 42 3.88 8.39 8.99
CA VAL A 42 3.59 8.90 7.64
C VAL A 42 2.09 8.85 7.37
N PHE A 43 1.44 7.72 7.59
CA PHE A 43 0.01 7.54 7.29
C PHE A 43 -0.88 8.45 8.13
N TYR A 44 -0.69 8.46 9.46
CA TYR A 44 -1.51 9.29 10.35
C TYR A 44 -1.12 10.76 10.35
N GLY A 45 0.14 11.08 10.04
CA GLY A 45 0.65 12.44 10.09
C GLY A 45 0.37 13.26 8.82
N LEU A 46 0.51 12.67 7.64
CA LEU A 46 0.39 13.39 6.37
C LEU A 46 -0.91 14.22 6.22
N PRO A 47 -2.11 13.74 6.59
CA PRO A 47 -3.33 14.53 6.44
C PRO A 47 -3.39 15.78 7.33
N TRP A 48 -2.59 15.84 8.42
CA TRP A 48 -2.54 16.98 9.32
C TRP A 48 -1.58 18.07 8.88
N LEU A 49 -0.64 17.73 7.96
CA LEU A 49 0.33 18.69 7.43
C LEU A 49 -0.33 19.61 6.43
N GLN A 50 0.05 20.89 6.49
CA GLN A 50 -0.45 21.94 5.61
C GLN A 50 0.64 22.38 4.63
N TRP A 51 0.21 22.79 3.44
CA TRP A 51 1.00 23.44 2.42
C TRP A 51 0.29 24.74 2.04
N GLY A 52 0.77 25.87 2.53
CA GLY A 52 0.03 27.11 2.46
C GLY A 52 -1.28 27.03 3.25
N GLU A 53 -2.39 27.38 2.61
CA GLU A 53 -3.73 27.35 3.22
C GLU A 53 -4.47 26.02 3.06
N ARG A 54 -3.85 25.03 2.41
CA ARG A 54 -4.48 23.73 2.12
C ARG A 54 -3.74 22.56 2.74
N GLN A 55 -4.40 21.41 2.80
CA GLN A 55 -3.79 20.16 3.21
C GLN A 55 -2.71 19.75 2.19
N MET A 56 -1.54 19.31 2.68
CA MET A 56 -0.37 18.95 1.87
C MET A 56 -0.64 17.79 0.91
N VAL A 57 -1.36 16.77 1.37
CA VAL A 57 -1.81 15.63 0.56
C VAL A 57 -3.31 15.51 0.68
N LEU A 58 -4.03 15.79 -0.42
CA LEU A 58 -5.49 15.72 -0.48
C LEU A 58 -5.93 15.26 -1.88
N PHE A 59 -6.77 14.26 -1.92
CA PHE A 59 -7.43 13.76 -3.13
C PHE A 59 -8.88 14.26 -3.15
N ASP A 60 -9.08 15.53 -3.50
CA ASP A 60 -10.40 16.15 -3.55
C ASP A 60 -11.16 15.64 -4.78
N LEU A 61 -12.03 14.65 -4.55
CA LEU A 61 -12.86 14.06 -5.58
C LEU A 61 -14.00 15.00 -6.02
N GLY A 62 -14.49 15.83 -5.11
CA GLY A 62 -15.56 16.79 -5.40
C GLY A 62 -15.10 17.89 -6.35
N ALA A 63 -13.96 18.51 -6.05
CA ALA A 63 -13.33 19.51 -6.91
C ALA A 63 -12.53 18.89 -8.06
N ARG A 64 -12.38 17.56 -8.10
CA ARG A 64 -11.56 16.82 -9.09
C ARG A 64 -10.13 17.32 -9.14
N ARG A 65 -9.51 17.49 -7.98
CA ARG A 65 -8.12 17.98 -7.82
C ARG A 65 -7.36 17.07 -6.87
N PHE A 66 -6.13 16.79 -7.23
CA PHE A 66 -5.26 15.96 -6.42
C PHE A 66 -4.05 16.78 -6.01
N TYR A 67 -3.96 17.07 -4.73
CA TYR A 67 -2.87 17.83 -4.14
C TYR A 67 -1.80 16.87 -3.61
N LEU A 68 -0.59 16.98 -4.13
CA LEU A 68 0.55 16.19 -3.72
C LEU A 68 1.73 17.12 -3.44
N PHE A 69 1.85 17.60 -2.23
CA PHE A 69 2.81 18.65 -1.85
C PHE A 69 2.54 19.94 -2.65
N GLY A 70 3.52 20.47 -3.41
CA GLY A 70 3.36 21.64 -4.28
C GLY A 70 2.51 21.38 -5.53
N PRO A 71 2.74 20.31 -6.31
CA PRO A 71 1.99 20.02 -7.52
C PRO A 71 0.48 19.82 -7.30
N VAL A 72 -0.33 20.46 -8.13
CA VAL A 72 -1.77 20.24 -8.25
C VAL A 72 -2.03 19.49 -9.54
N LEU A 73 -2.65 18.32 -9.43
CA LEU A 73 -2.97 17.45 -10.56
C LEU A 73 -4.48 17.51 -10.85
N TYR A 74 -4.82 17.61 -12.12
CA TYR A 74 -6.18 17.57 -12.63
C TYR A 74 -6.48 16.20 -13.27
N PRO A 75 -7.75 15.88 -13.60
CA PRO A 75 -8.08 14.63 -14.28
C PRO A 75 -7.28 14.38 -15.57
N GLN A 76 -6.91 15.44 -16.30
CA GLN A 76 -6.07 15.36 -17.50
C GLN A 76 -4.65 14.84 -17.20
N ASP A 77 -4.22 14.93 -15.96
CA ASP A 77 -2.93 14.44 -15.47
C ASP A 77 -2.98 12.97 -15.03
N PHE A 78 -4.02 12.22 -15.41
CA PHE A 78 -4.22 10.81 -15.02
C PHE A 78 -3.02 9.91 -15.39
N ILE A 79 -2.25 10.30 -16.40
CA ILE A 79 -1.03 9.61 -16.79
C ILE A 79 -0.01 9.50 -15.63
N TYR A 80 0.08 10.52 -14.76
CA TYR A 80 0.97 10.49 -13.60
C TYR A 80 0.49 9.51 -12.53
N LEU A 81 -0.84 9.39 -12.34
CA LEU A 81 -1.41 8.37 -11.45
C LEU A 81 -1.11 6.97 -11.97
N THR A 82 -1.34 6.73 -13.27
CA THR A 82 -1.04 5.46 -13.92
C THR A 82 0.45 5.13 -13.82
N GLY A 83 1.32 6.08 -14.15
CA GLY A 83 2.77 5.93 -14.03
C GLY A 83 3.21 5.58 -12.61
N ARG A 84 2.63 6.24 -11.58
CA ARG A 84 2.90 5.93 -10.17
C ARG A 84 2.48 4.50 -9.78
N LEU A 85 1.32 4.05 -10.26
CA LEU A 85 0.85 2.67 -10.01
C LEU A 85 1.79 1.64 -10.67
N VAL A 86 2.19 1.88 -11.93
CA VAL A 86 3.15 1.03 -12.64
C VAL A 86 4.50 1.00 -11.93
N LEU A 87 5.05 2.16 -11.52
CA LEU A 87 6.29 2.24 -10.76
C LEU A 87 6.19 1.50 -9.43
N SER A 88 5.06 1.61 -8.73
CA SER A 88 4.84 0.88 -7.47
C SER A 88 4.82 -0.62 -7.68
N ALA A 89 4.15 -1.10 -8.73
CA ALA A 89 4.12 -2.53 -9.07
C ALA A 89 5.51 -3.05 -9.46
N LEU A 90 6.25 -2.34 -10.31
CA LEU A 90 7.61 -2.70 -10.68
C LEU A 90 8.59 -2.66 -9.50
N SER A 91 8.44 -1.69 -8.60
CA SER A 91 9.22 -1.62 -7.37
C SER A 91 8.98 -2.84 -6.49
N LEU A 92 7.72 -3.26 -6.34
CA LEU A 92 7.39 -4.48 -5.61
C LEU A 92 7.96 -5.73 -6.27
N CYS A 93 7.95 -5.80 -7.62
CA CYS A 93 8.58 -6.89 -8.38
C CYS A 93 10.09 -6.93 -8.16
N LEU A 94 10.76 -5.79 -8.25
CA LEU A 94 12.20 -5.67 -7.98
C LEU A 94 12.54 -6.10 -6.55
N PHE A 95 11.77 -5.61 -5.59
CA PHE A 95 11.95 -5.96 -4.17
C PHE A 95 11.78 -7.46 -3.93
N THR A 96 10.78 -8.08 -4.58
CA THR A 96 10.52 -9.52 -4.49
C THR A 96 11.66 -10.32 -5.11
N ALA A 97 12.19 -9.91 -6.24
CA ALA A 97 13.31 -10.58 -6.88
C ALA A 97 14.57 -10.57 -6.00
N VAL A 98 14.83 -9.50 -5.26
CA VAL A 98 16.01 -9.36 -4.38
C VAL A 98 15.79 -10.03 -3.02
N ALA A 99 14.73 -9.66 -2.32
CA ALA A 99 14.52 -9.92 -0.90
C ALA A 99 13.22 -10.69 -0.61
N GLY A 100 12.66 -11.38 -1.60
CA GLY A 100 11.49 -12.21 -1.43
C GLY A 100 10.31 -11.45 -0.82
N ARG A 101 9.85 -11.89 0.34
CA ARG A 101 8.69 -11.32 1.04
C ARG A 101 9.03 -10.31 2.14
N LEU A 102 10.19 -9.67 2.08
CA LEU A 102 10.59 -8.71 3.11
C LEU A 102 9.58 -7.55 3.23
N TRP A 103 9.04 -7.05 2.13
CA TRP A 103 7.96 -6.07 2.13
C TRP A 103 6.75 -6.55 2.94
N CYS A 104 6.31 -7.79 2.72
CA CYS A 104 5.17 -8.38 3.42
C CYS A 104 5.41 -8.50 4.94
N GLY A 105 6.65 -8.76 5.36
CA GLY A 105 7.01 -8.92 6.76
C GLY A 105 7.15 -7.64 7.55
N PHE A 106 7.45 -6.50 6.89
CA PHE A 106 7.88 -5.26 7.57
C PHE A 106 6.99 -4.05 7.30
N THR A 107 6.48 -3.87 6.07
CA THR A 107 5.84 -2.61 5.64
C THR A 107 4.43 -2.79 5.08
N CYS A 108 4.02 -4.00 4.75
CA CYS A 108 2.67 -4.27 4.25
C CYS A 108 1.62 -3.82 5.27
N PRO A 109 0.61 -3.01 4.88
CA PRO A 109 -0.42 -2.53 5.80
C PRO A 109 -1.10 -3.64 6.61
N GLN A 110 -1.42 -4.78 5.97
CA GLN A 110 -2.00 -5.93 6.66
C GLN A 110 -1.11 -6.43 7.81
N THR A 111 0.20 -6.53 7.59
CA THR A 111 1.15 -6.99 8.61
C THR A 111 1.33 -5.95 9.71
N VAL A 112 1.41 -4.68 9.34
CA VAL A 112 1.58 -3.56 10.29
C VAL A 112 0.38 -3.48 11.24
N TYR A 113 -0.85 -3.47 10.72
CA TYR A 113 -2.05 -3.44 11.56
C TYR A 113 -2.24 -4.71 12.37
N THR A 114 -1.95 -5.88 11.80
CA THR A 114 -1.97 -7.14 12.55
C THR A 114 -0.99 -7.12 13.71
N GLU A 115 0.21 -6.54 13.53
CA GLU A 115 1.21 -6.40 14.59
C GLU A 115 0.73 -5.48 15.72
N ILE A 116 0.13 -4.33 15.39
CA ILE A 116 -0.45 -3.40 16.37
C ILE A 116 -1.56 -4.10 17.17
N PHE A 117 -2.46 -4.82 16.49
CA PHE A 117 -3.56 -5.55 17.13
C PHE A 117 -3.05 -6.69 18.02
N MET A 118 -2.03 -7.43 17.58
CA MET A 118 -1.41 -8.48 18.39
C MET A 118 -0.67 -7.90 19.61
N TRP A 119 -0.03 -6.75 19.46
CA TRP A 119 0.63 -6.04 20.55
C TRP A 119 -0.39 -5.60 21.61
N LEU A 120 -1.53 -5.00 21.21
CA LEU A 120 -2.62 -4.66 22.11
C LEU A 120 -3.17 -5.90 22.82
N GLU A 121 -3.40 -6.99 22.08
CA GLU A 121 -3.85 -8.27 22.61
C GLU A 121 -2.86 -8.81 23.66
N ASN A 122 -1.57 -8.76 23.38
CA ASN A 122 -0.53 -9.20 24.29
C ASN A 122 -0.46 -8.34 25.57
N ARG A 123 -0.66 -7.02 25.45
CA ARG A 123 -0.69 -6.11 26.61
C ARG A 123 -1.89 -6.32 27.51
N ILE A 124 -3.06 -6.62 26.95
CA ILE A 124 -4.33 -6.73 27.68
C ILE A 124 -4.56 -8.17 28.17
N GLU A 125 -4.41 -9.17 27.30
CA GLU A 125 -4.69 -10.58 27.60
C GLU A 125 -3.45 -11.35 28.09
N GLY A 126 -2.24 -10.80 27.87
CA GLY A 126 -0.96 -11.43 28.17
C GLY A 126 -0.41 -12.27 27.01
N ASP A 127 0.72 -12.95 27.24
CA ASP A 127 1.42 -13.76 26.24
C ASP A 127 0.62 -15.01 25.87
N ARG A 128 1.12 -15.77 24.91
CA ARG A 128 0.52 -16.98 24.31
C ARG A 128 -0.19 -17.88 25.32
N SER A 129 0.50 -18.28 26.39
CA SER A 129 -0.04 -19.19 27.41
C SER A 129 -1.21 -18.58 28.19
N ALA A 130 -1.13 -17.29 28.52
CA ALA A 130 -2.20 -16.56 29.20
C ALA A 130 -3.45 -16.46 28.31
N ARG A 131 -3.26 -16.11 27.02
CA ARG A 131 -4.36 -16.04 26.05
C ARG A 131 -5.06 -17.37 25.84
N MET A 132 -4.28 -18.46 25.74
CA MET A 132 -4.86 -19.81 25.61
C MET A 132 -5.66 -20.23 26.85
N ARG A 133 -5.21 -19.88 28.08
CA ARG A 133 -5.96 -20.10 29.32
C ARG A 133 -7.23 -19.26 29.39
N LEU A 134 -7.12 -17.96 29.02
CA LEU A 134 -8.25 -17.04 28.99
C LEU A 134 -9.35 -17.50 28.02
N ASP A 135 -8.96 -18.00 26.83
CA ASP A 135 -9.92 -18.50 25.85
C ASP A 135 -10.66 -19.77 26.35
N LYS A 136 -9.99 -20.64 27.12
CA LYS A 136 -10.60 -21.82 27.74
C LYS A 136 -11.47 -21.53 28.97
N ALA A 137 -11.29 -20.35 29.62
CA ALA A 137 -12.07 -19.96 30.78
C ALA A 137 -13.57 -19.81 30.43
N ALA A 138 -14.45 -19.99 31.40
CA ALA A 138 -15.89 -19.80 31.21
C ALA A 138 -16.21 -18.33 30.83
N TRP A 139 -17.24 -18.12 30.02
CA TRP A 139 -17.69 -16.78 29.63
C TRP A 139 -18.27 -15.96 30.79
N THR A 140 -18.65 -16.63 31.88
CA THR A 140 -19.12 -16.02 33.13
C THR A 140 -18.01 -15.38 33.97
N SER A 141 -16.73 -15.67 33.65
CA SER A 141 -15.58 -15.09 34.36
C SER A 141 -15.48 -13.59 34.14
N PRO A 142 -15.52 -12.78 35.22
CA PRO A 142 -15.40 -11.32 35.10
C PRO A 142 -14.04 -10.89 34.50
N GLU A 143 -12.98 -11.62 34.79
CA GLU A 143 -11.66 -11.37 34.20
C GLU A 143 -11.68 -11.53 32.67
N LYS A 144 -12.33 -12.60 32.17
CA LYS A 144 -12.46 -12.85 30.74
C LYS A 144 -13.26 -11.74 30.06
N LEU A 145 -14.41 -11.35 30.65
CA LEU A 145 -15.26 -10.28 30.11
C LEU A 145 -14.51 -8.96 30.08
N ALA A 146 -13.84 -8.57 31.17
CA ALA A 146 -13.09 -7.32 31.25
C ALA A 146 -11.94 -7.28 30.23
N LYS A 147 -11.10 -8.32 30.17
CA LYS A 147 -9.95 -8.35 29.25
C LYS A 147 -10.40 -8.42 27.79
N LYS A 148 -11.42 -9.23 27.47
CA LYS A 148 -11.96 -9.28 26.09
C LYS A 148 -12.64 -7.97 25.71
N GLY A 149 -13.42 -7.37 26.59
CA GLY A 149 -14.05 -6.08 26.36
C GLY A 149 -13.03 -4.97 26.11
N LEU A 150 -12.02 -4.86 26.99
CA LEU A 150 -10.96 -3.85 26.84
C LEU A 150 -10.16 -4.03 25.54
N LYS A 151 -9.85 -5.29 25.17
CA LYS A 151 -9.20 -5.59 23.89
C LYS A 151 -10.06 -5.14 22.71
N GLN A 152 -11.35 -5.46 22.71
CA GLN A 152 -12.25 -5.07 21.63
C GLN A 152 -12.36 -3.54 21.52
N LEU A 153 -12.49 -2.86 22.66
CA LEU A 153 -12.51 -1.40 22.70
C LEU A 153 -11.23 -0.80 22.08
N ALA A 154 -10.06 -1.29 22.48
CA ALA A 154 -8.79 -0.82 21.93
C ALA A 154 -8.68 -1.08 20.41
N TRP A 155 -9.10 -2.25 19.93
CA TRP A 155 -9.11 -2.57 18.51
C TRP A 155 -10.06 -1.68 17.71
N VAL A 156 -11.27 -1.45 18.22
CA VAL A 156 -12.26 -0.55 17.59
C VAL A 156 -11.74 0.89 17.55
N SER A 157 -11.10 1.36 18.63
CA SER A 157 -10.52 2.72 18.66
C SER A 157 -9.45 2.91 17.60
N VAL A 158 -8.51 1.96 17.45
CA VAL A 158 -7.48 2.00 16.40
C VAL A 158 -8.11 1.90 15.01
N ALA A 159 -9.11 1.04 14.84
CA ALA A 159 -9.80 0.87 13.57
C ALA A 159 -10.56 2.15 13.15
N LEU A 160 -11.27 2.78 14.07
CA LEU A 160 -11.97 4.06 13.84
C LEU A 160 -10.99 5.18 13.49
N TRP A 161 -9.88 5.28 14.22
CA TRP A 161 -8.83 6.25 13.94
C TRP A 161 -8.22 6.04 12.56
N THR A 162 -8.03 4.78 12.15
CA THR A 162 -7.54 4.42 10.82
C THR A 162 -8.55 4.80 9.73
N GLY A 163 -9.83 4.49 9.92
CA GLY A 163 -10.88 4.87 8.98
C GLY A 163 -11.02 6.38 8.83
N PHE A 164 -11.00 7.11 9.95
CA PHE A 164 -11.01 8.57 9.98
C PHE A 164 -9.82 9.16 9.21
N THR A 165 -8.62 8.68 9.49
CA THR A 165 -7.40 9.15 8.81
C THR A 165 -7.44 8.85 7.32
N PHE A 166 -7.90 7.65 6.93
CA PHE A 166 -8.00 7.28 5.53
C PHE A 166 -8.95 8.20 4.75
N VAL A 167 -10.13 8.48 5.29
CA VAL A 167 -11.08 9.42 4.70
C VAL A 167 -10.52 10.84 4.69
N GLY A 168 -9.68 11.20 5.68
CA GLY A 168 -8.96 12.46 5.76
C GLY A 168 -7.96 12.71 4.62
N PHE A 169 -7.63 11.73 3.78
CA PHE A 169 -6.92 11.95 2.52
C PHE A 169 -7.83 12.40 1.38
N PHE A 170 -9.15 12.25 1.51
CA PHE A 170 -10.12 12.60 0.48
C PHE A 170 -10.96 13.83 0.83
N VAL A 171 -11.09 14.11 2.13
CA VAL A 171 -11.76 15.29 2.66
C VAL A 171 -10.78 15.97 3.63
N PRO A 172 -10.66 17.30 3.65
CA PRO A 172 -9.77 17.97 4.59
C PRO A 172 -10.02 17.48 6.03
N ILE A 173 -9.01 16.93 6.68
CA ILE A 173 -9.17 16.16 7.93
C ILE A 173 -9.77 17.00 9.06
N ARG A 174 -9.48 18.32 9.08
CA ARG A 174 -10.04 19.24 10.08
C ARG A 174 -11.53 19.47 9.85
N THR A 175 -11.94 19.63 8.59
CA THR A 175 -13.36 19.75 8.21
C THR A 175 -14.10 18.46 8.51
N LEU A 176 -13.53 17.31 8.14
CA LEU A 176 -14.08 16.00 8.47
C LEU A 176 -14.30 15.81 9.96
N GLY A 177 -13.32 16.23 10.79
CA GLY A 177 -13.44 16.17 12.25
C GLY A 177 -14.58 17.03 12.78
N ALA A 178 -14.73 18.26 12.27
CA ALA A 178 -15.82 19.17 12.67
C ALA A 178 -17.19 18.63 12.23
N GLU A 179 -17.33 18.11 11.01
CA GLU A 179 -18.56 17.53 10.49
C GLU A 179 -19.01 16.29 11.30
N ILE A 180 -18.06 15.42 11.68
CA ILE A 180 -18.36 14.24 12.50
C ILE A 180 -18.85 14.66 13.90
N LEU A 181 -18.20 15.62 14.52
CA LEU A 181 -18.60 16.13 15.85
C LEU A 181 -20.00 16.76 15.83
N GLN A 182 -20.41 17.35 14.69
CA GLN A 182 -21.73 17.96 14.51
C GLN A 182 -22.78 16.98 13.95
N TRP A 183 -22.43 15.72 13.75
CA TRP A 183 -23.28 14.68 13.12
C TRP A 183 -23.75 15.04 11.71
N GLN A 184 -22.95 15.83 10.99
CA GLN A 184 -23.25 16.27 9.61
C GLN A 184 -22.48 15.50 8.54
N GLY A 185 -21.72 14.47 8.93
CA GLY A 185 -20.73 13.79 8.08
C GLY A 185 -21.27 12.98 6.90
N GLY A 186 -22.58 12.80 6.70
CA GLY A 186 -23.19 12.17 5.53
C GLY A 186 -22.44 10.92 5.01
N TRP A 187 -22.06 10.95 3.71
CA TRP A 187 -21.28 9.86 3.06
C TRP A 187 -19.88 9.67 3.64
N GLN A 188 -19.25 10.71 4.16
CA GLN A 188 -17.92 10.63 4.78
C GLN A 188 -17.96 9.70 6.00
N LEU A 189 -18.99 9.81 6.82
CA LEU A 189 -19.18 8.97 8.00
C LEU A 189 -19.35 7.49 7.62
N PHE A 190 -20.11 7.20 6.56
CA PHE A 190 -20.22 5.84 6.02
C PHE A 190 -18.84 5.26 5.66
N TRP A 191 -17.99 6.02 4.97
CA TRP A 191 -16.66 5.55 4.59
C TRP A 191 -15.71 5.40 5.78
N VAL A 192 -15.81 6.27 6.78
CA VAL A 192 -15.04 6.11 8.04
C VAL A 192 -15.37 4.77 8.69
N PHE A 193 -16.65 4.43 8.83
CA PHE A 193 -17.07 3.15 9.41
C PHE A 193 -16.72 1.97 8.52
N PHE A 194 -16.84 2.10 7.21
CA PHE A 194 -16.47 1.05 6.27
C PHE A 194 -14.98 0.67 6.38
N TYR A 195 -14.08 1.64 6.35
CA TYR A 195 -12.65 1.38 6.49
C TYR A 195 -12.26 0.95 7.92
N ALA A 196 -12.96 1.47 8.93
CA ALA A 196 -12.79 0.99 10.30
C ALA A 196 -13.19 -0.48 10.42
N PHE A 197 -14.35 -0.86 9.89
CA PHE A 197 -14.80 -2.27 9.88
C PHE A 197 -13.84 -3.17 9.12
N ALA A 198 -13.36 -2.74 7.94
CA ALA A 198 -12.37 -3.49 7.18
C ALA A 198 -11.07 -3.68 7.97
N THR A 199 -10.53 -2.62 8.60
CA THR A 199 -9.32 -2.70 9.43
C THR A 199 -9.53 -3.65 10.61
N TYR A 200 -10.65 -3.52 11.33
CA TYR A 200 -11.01 -4.37 12.44
C TYR A 200 -11.14 -5.84 12.04
N GLY A 201 -11.81 -6.12 10.93
CA GLY A 201 -11.99 -7.47 10.40
C GLY A 201 -10.69 -8.11 9.94
N PHE A 202 -9.92 -7.39 9.11
CA PHE A 202 -8.70 -7.93 8.51
C PHE A 202 -7.57 -8.08 9.52
N ALA A 203 -7.33 -7.11 10.38
CA ALA A 203 -6.25 -7.15 11.36
C ALA A 203 -6.62 -7.91 12.64
N GLY A 204 -7.88 -7.88 13.06
CA GLY A 204 -8.34 -8.52 14.29
C GLY A 204 -8.67 -10.01 14.12
N PHE A 205 -9.45 -10.35 13.11
CA PHE A 205 -9.99 -11.70 12.94
C PHE A 205 -9.32 -12.50 11.82
N MET A 206 -9.19 -11.93 10.63
CA MET A 206 -8.69 -12.66 9.46
C MET A 206 -7.17 -12.81 9.46
N ARG A 207 -6.43 -11.84 9.97
CA ARG A 207 -4.97 -11.88 10.18
C ARG A 207 -4.21 -12.59 9.04
N GLU A 208 -3.65 -13.77 9.35
CA GLU A 208 -2.89 -14.61 8.43
C GLU A 208 -3.71 -15.13 7.25
N GLN A 209 -5.02 -15.25 7.40
CA GLN A 209 -5.88 -15.73 6.31
C GLN A 209 -5.91 -14.77 5.12
N VAL A 210 -5.82 -13.45 5.37
CA VAL A 210 -5.70 -12.46 4.31
C VAL A 210 -4.48 -12.76 3.44
N CYS A 211 -3.33 -13.03 4.06
CA CYS A 211 -2.09 -13.36 3.34
C CYS A 211 -2.14 -14.73 2.65
N LYS A 212 -2.82 -15.73 3.26
CA LYS A 212 -2.88 -17.09 2.76
C LYS A 212 -3.87 -17.26 1.59
N TYR A 213 -5.03 -16.61 1.68
CA TYR A 213 -6.16 -16.92 0.79
C TYR A 213 -6.65 -15.73 -0.03
N MET A 214 -6.59 -14.50 0.49
CA MET A 214 -7.18 -13.34 -0.15
C MET A 214 -6.18 -12.52 -0.96
N CYS A 215 -4.91 -12.47 -0.54
CA CYS A 215 -3.91 -11.62 -1.18
C CYS A 215 -3.39 -12.27 -2.47
N PRO A 216 -3.72 -11.75 -3.67
CA PRO A 216 -3.22 -12.32 -4.93
C PRO A 216 -1.71 -12.14 -5.06
N TYR A 217 -1.17 -11.06 -4.48
CA TYR A 217 0.26 -10.77 -4.51
C TYR A 217 1.10 -11.85 -3.81
N ALA A 218 0.60 -12.45 -2.74
CA ALA A 218 1.30 -13.52 -2.03
C ALA A 218 1.57 -14.74 -2.92
N ARG A 219 0.61 -15.11 -3.77
CA ARG A 219 0.76 -16.20 -4.76
C ARG A 219 1.66 -15.80 -5.92
N PHE A 220 1.48 -14.59 -6.43
CA PHE A 220 2.30 -14.06 -7.51
C PHE A 220 3.79 -13.97 -7.11
N GLN A 221 4.08 -13.50 -5.90
CA GLN A 221 5.45 -13.45 -5.38
C GLN A 221 6.14 -14.81 -5.35
N SER A 222 5.42 -15.87 -4.94
CA SER A 222 6.04 -17.20 -4.83
C SER A 222 6.52 -17.74 -6.19
N ALA A 223 5.84 -17.35 -7.29
CA ALA A 223 6.26 -17.68 -8.64
C ALA A 223 7.48 -16.86 -9.13
N MET A 224 7.75 -15.71 -8.49
CA MET A 224 8.88 -14.85 -8.84
C MET A 224 10.19 -15.22 -8.15
N PHE A 225 10.17 -16.08 -7.14
CA PHE A 225 11.39 -16.52 -6.45
C PHE A 225 12.29 -17.33 -7.37
N ASP A 226 13.58 -17.14 -7.22
CA ASP A 226 14.63 -17.96 -7.81
C ASP A 226 15.60 -18.42 -6.71
N GLU A 227 16.57 -19.25 -7.08
CA GLU A 227 17.55 -19.81 -6.14
C GLU A 227 18.43 -18.75 -5.46
N ASP A 228 18.54 -17.55 -6.05
CA ASP A 228 19.33 -16.43 -5.54
C ASP A 228 18.47 -15.35 -4.85
N THR A 229 17.17 -15.60 -4.68
CA THR A 229 16.29 -14.71 -3.90
C THR A 229 16.54 -14.90 -2.40
N LEU A 230 16.70 -13.80 -1.67
CA LEU A 230 16.91 -13.81 -0.22
C LEU A 230 15.61 -14.18 0.51
N ILE A 231 15.61 -15.30 1.20
CA ILE A 231 14.46 -15.81 1.95
C ILE A 231 14.86 -16.24 3.36
N VAL A 232 13.89 -16.34 4.27
CA VAL A 232 14.13 -17.00 5.56
C VAL A 232 14.24 -18.49 5.34
N THR A 233 15.34 -19.09 5.76
CA THR A 233 15.61 -20.51 5.55
C THR A 233 16.19 -21.17 6.80
N TYR A 234 15.92 -22.46 6.94
CA TYR A 234 16.48 -23.34 7.98
C TYR A 234 17.63 -24.14 7.38
N ASP A 235 18.75 -24.20 8.10
CA ASP A 235 19.92 -24.97 7.71
C ASP A 235 19.74 -26.45 8.11
N SER A 236 19.14 -27.22 7.22
CA SER A 236 18.87 -28.64 7.47
C SER A 236 20.16 -29.49 7.59
N ALA A 237 21.21 -29.13 6.84
CA ALA A 237 22.49 -29.84 6.90
C ALA A 237 23.17 -29.72 8.28
N ARG A 238 22.93 -28.60 8.95
CA ARG A 238 23.42 -28.34 10.29
C ARG A 238 22.44 -28.80 11.39
N GLY A 239 21.14 -28.70 11.13
CA GLY A 239 20.08 -28.87 12.13
C GLY A 239 19.51 -30.27 12.27
N GLU A 240 19.61 -31.08 11.23
CA GLU A 240 19.07 -32.45 11.23
C GLU A 240 20.19 -33.51 11.53
N PRO A 241 19.86 -34.66 12.12
CA PRO A 241 18.58 -35.01 12.74
C PRO A 241 18.29 -34.20 14.01
N ARG A 242 17.07 -33.63 14.07
CA ARG A 242 16.65 -32.86 15.24
C ARG A 242 16.19 -33.76 16.38
N GLY A 243 16.42 -33.37 17.64
CA GLY A 243 15.97 -34.14 18.78
C GLY A 243 16.07 -33.35 20.09
N VAL A 244 15.14 -33.65 21.00
CA VAL A 244 15.13 -33.08 22.35
C VAL A 244 16.31 -33.69 23.15
N ARG A 245 17.09 -32.83 23.79
CA ARG A 245 18.26 -33.25 24.58
C ARG A 245 18.56 -32.37 25.76
N SER A 246 19.27 -32.92 26.73
CA SER A 246 19.82 -32.16 27.84
C SER A 246 21.07 -31.37 27.39
N LYS A 247 21.38 -30.23 28.03
CA LYS A 247 22.59 -29.44 27.78
C LYS A 247 23.91 -30.22 28.00
N LYS A 248 23.85 -31.33 28.78
CA LYS A 248 25.01 -32.15 29.11
C LYS A 248 25.38 -33.18 28.01
N VAL A 249 24.49 -33.36 27.02
CA VAL A 249 24.72 -34.34 25.93
C VAL A 249 25.42 -33.68 24.79
N ASP A 250 26.58 -34.22 24.39
CA ASP A 250 27.25 -33.81 23.16
C ASP A 250 26.40 -34.21 21.94
N PRO A 251 25.92 -33.27 21.12
CA PRO A 251 25.08 -33.55 19.97
C PRO A 251 25.77 -34.44 18.95
N LYS A 252 27.08 -34.25 18.75
CA LYS A 252 27.85 -35.03 17.77
C LYS A 252 27.99 -36.49 18.19
N ALA A 253 28.24 -36.73 19.47
CA ALA A 253 28.30 -38.10 20.03
C ALA A 253 26.93 -38.81 19.96
N ALA A 254 25.83 -38.06 20.04
CA ALA A 254 24.48 -38.59 19.94
C ALA A 254 23.97 -38.67 18.47
N GLY A 255 24.77 -38.33 17.47
CA GLY A 255 24.38 -38.29 16.05
C GLY A 255 23.27 -37.28 15.73
N LEU A 256 23.11 -36.23 16.56
CA LEU A 256 22.06 -35.20 16.43
C LEU A 256 22.67 -33.90 15.86
N GLY A 257 21.86 -33.21 15.05
CA GLY A 257 22.16 -31.87 14.56
C GLY A 257 21.94 -30.79 15.64
N ASP A 258 22.14 -29.52 15.30
CA ASP A 258 22.07 -28.40 16.24
C ASP A 258 20.62 -28.07 16.67
N CYS A 259 19.61 -28.54 15.96
CA CYS A 259 18.21 -28.28 16.33
C CYS A 259 17.76 -29.14 17.52
N ILE A 260 17.36 -28.48 18.62
CA ILE A 260 16.88 -29.15 19.84
C ILE A 260 15.38 -29.41 19.85
N ASP A 261 14.72 -29.25 18.73
CA ASP A 261 13.26 -29.45 18.54
C ASP A 261 12.36 -28.71 19.55
N CYS A 262 12.74 -27.52 19.96
CA CYS A 262 11.98 -26.70 20.94
C CYS A 262 10.68 -26.09 20.38
N SER A 263 10.44 -26.17 19.08
CA SER A 263 9.27 -25.63 18.37
C SER A 263 9.01 -24.13 18.56
N LEU A 264 9.99 -23.37 19.12
CA LEU A 264 9.81 -21.93 19.38
C LEU A 264 9.67 -21.13 18.07
N CYS A 265 10.39 -21.52 17.01
CA CYS A 265 10.25 -20.92 15.68
C CYS A 265 8.82 -20.99 15.12
N VAL A 266 8.09 -22.07 15.41
CA VAL A 266 6.68 -22.23 15.05
C VAL A 266 5.78 -21.38 15.94
N GLN A 267 6.07 -21.31 17.24
CA GLN A 267 5.26 -20.58 18.22
C GLN A 267 5.30 -19.06 18.02
N VAL A 268 6.41 -18.50 17.54
CA VAL A 268 6.53 -17.05 17.26
C VAL A 268 6.01 -16.68 15.88
N CYS A 269 5.74 -17.66 15.02
CA CYS A 269 5.31 -17.41 13.65
C CYS A 269 3.89 -16.82 13.60
N PRO A 270 3.68 -15.62 13.04
CA PRO A 270 2.36 -14.99 12.95
C PRO A 270 1.44 -15.72 11.95
N THR A 271 2.00 -16.47 11.01
CA THR A 271 1.24 -17.29 10.05
C THR A 271 1.12 -18.76 10.47
N GLY A 272 1.80 -19.15 11.57
CA GLY A 272 1.69 -20.49 12.17
C GLY A 272 2.37 -21.60 11.36
N ILE A 273 3.34 -21.28 10.49
CA ILE A 273 4.09 -22.28 9.70
C ILE A 273 5.27 -22.85 10.48
N ASP A 274 5.72 -24.03 10.06
CA ASP A 274 6.99 -24.60 10.50
C ASP A 274 8.06 -24.40 9.43
N ILE A 275 8.94 -23.42 9.67
CA ILE A 275 10.01 -23.05 8.72
C ILE A 275 11.03 -24.18 8.51
N ARG A 276 11.09 -25.18 9.41
CA ARG A 276 11.99 -26.33 9.30
C ARG A 276 11.60 -27.28 8.16
N ASN A 277 10.36 -27.20 7.69
CA ASN A 277 9.86 -27.95 6.53
C ASN A 277 10.22 -27.27 5.20
N GLY A 278 11.11 -26.30 5.22
CA GLY A 278 11.55 -25.55 4.03
C GLY A 278 10.70 -24.34 3.68
N LEU A 279 10.88 -23.82 2.47
CA LEU A 279 10.17 -22.66 1.96
C LEU A 279 8.69 -22.97 1.78
N GLN A 280 7.84 -22.14 2.38
CA GLN A 280 6.38 -22.22 2.28
C GLN A 280 5.82 -20.89 1.78
N TYR A 281 4.78 -20.93 0.95
CA TYR A 281 4.18 -19.73 0.37
C TYR A 281 3.48 -18.83 1.42
N GLU A 282 3.15 -19.37 2.58
CA GLU A 282 2.57 -18.62 3.70
C GLU A 282 3.62 -17.82 4.51
N CYS A 283 4.91 -18.09 4.29
CA CYS A 283 5.96 -17.34 4.97
C CYS A 283 5.96 -15.88 4.49
N ILE A 284 5.77 -14.93 5.41
CA ILE A 284 5.81 -13.49 5.11
C ILE A 284 7.21 -12.87 5.20
N GLY A 285 8.25 -13.67 5.48
CA GLY A 285 9.64 -13.16 5.55
C GLY A 285 9.90 -12.21 6.73
N CYS A 286 9.18 -12.33 7.85
CA CYS A 286 9.28 -11.38 8.97
C CYS A 286 10.51 -11.55 9.88
N GLY A 287 11.21 -12.69 9.81
CA GLY A 287 12.43 -12.94 10.60
C GLY A 287 12.24 -13.25 12.08
N LEU A 288 11.00 -13.29 12.63
CA LEU A 288 10.78 -13.61 14.06
C LEU A 288 11.30 -14.98 14.47
N CYS A 289 11.22 -15.96 13.58
CA CYS A 289 11.78 -17.30 13.81
C CYS A 289 13.32 -17.28 13.87
N VAL A 290 13.97 -16.33 13.18
CA VAL A 290 15.42 -16.11 13.27
C VAL A 290 15.78 -15.62 14.67
N ASP A 291 15.09 -14.58 15.17
CA ASP A 291 15.29 -14.05 16.51
C ASP A 291 15.05 -15.12 17.59
N ALA A 292 13.97 -15.88 17.45
CA ALA A 292 13.64 -16.97 18.38
C ALA A 292 14.69 -18.06 18.39
N CYS A 293 15.14 -18.51 17.21
CA CYS A 293 16.16 -19.54 17.10
C CYS A 293 17.51 -19.08 17.66
N ASN A 294 17.92 -17.86 17.33
CA ASN A 294 19.18 -17.29 17.85
C ASN A 294 19.15 -17.20 19.38
N THR A 295 18.03 -16.79 19.99
CA THR A 295 17.87 -16.76 21.45
C THR A 295 18.02 -18.16 22.06
N VAL A 296 17.55 -19.21 21.38
CA VAL A 296 17.73 -20.60 21.83
C VAL A 296 19.18 -21.04 21.66
N MET A 297 19.78 -20.76 20.50
CA MET A 297 21.19 -21.12 20.23
C MET A 297 22.13 -20.51 21.27
N ASP A 298 21.93 -19.23 21.62
CA ASP A 298 22.70 -18.58 22.69
C ASP A 298 22.56 -19.29 24.05
N LYS A 299 21.32 -19.70 24.40
CA LYS A 299 21.04 -20.41 25.67
C LYS A 299 21.70 -21.80 25.75
N VAL A 300 21.84 -22.47 24.62
CA VAL A 300 22.45 -23.81 24.56
C VAL A 300 23.96 -23.75 24.24
N GLY A 301 24.48 -22.58 23.91
CA GLY A 301 25.91 -22.40 23.60
C GLY A 301 26.28 -22.82 22.18
N TYR A 302 25.31 -22.85 21.24
CA TYR A 302 25.57 -23.20 19.84
C TYR A 302 25.69 -21.93 18.97
N PRO A 303 26.41 -22.01 17.83
CA PRO A 303 26.53 -20.87 16.93
C PRO A 303 25.17 -20.42 16.40
N ARG A 304 24.94 -19.11 16.35
CA ARG A 304 23.73 -18.51 15.76
C ARG A 304 23.58 -18.86 14.28
N GLY A 305 22.42 -18.55 13.69
CA GLY A 305 22.16 -18.65 12.25
C GLY A 305 21.70 -20.01 11.76
N LEU A 306 21.18 -20.86 12.64
CA LEU A 306 20.50 -22.11 12.24
C LEU A 306 19.24 -21.80 11.42
N ILE A 307 18.52 -20.74 11.77
CA ILE A 307 17.52 -20.09 10.91
C ILE A 307 18.05 -18.71 10.58
N ARG A 308 18.10 -18.37 9.28
CA ARG A 308 18.69 -17.10 8.80
C ARG A 308 18.08 -16.67 7.48
N PHE A 309 18.30 -15.40 7.11
CA PHE A 309 18.08 -14.97 5.74
C PHE A 309 19.23 -15.46 4.88
N ALA A 310 18.92 -16.24 3.87
CA ALA A 310 19.90 -16.77 2.93
C ALA A 310 19.23 -17.07 1.57
N THR A 311 20.04 -17.24 0.54
CA THR A 311 19.59 -17.73 -0.76
C THR A 311 19.74 -19.26 -0.81
N GLN A 312 18.92 -19.93 -1.63
CA GLN A 312 19.03 -21.39 -1.77
C GLN A 312 20.40 -21.80 -2.34
N SER A 313 20.89 -21.08 -3.36
CA SER A 313 22.24 -21.26 -3.89
C SER A 313 23.31 -21.04 -2.82
N GLY A 314 23.16 -20.00 -1.99
CA GLY A 314 24.08 -19.70 -0.91
C GLY A 314 24.15 -20.77 0.17
N MET A 315 22.98 -21.38 0.49
CA MET A 315 22.92 -22.51 1.42
C MET A 315 23.60 -23.77 0.85
N ARG A 316 23.31 -24.10 -0.42
CA ARG A 316 23.87 -25.26 -1.08
C ARG A 316 25.39 -25.16 -1.23
N GLN A 317 25.90 -23.97 -1.57
CA GLN A 317 27.33 -23.72 -1.85
C GLN A 317 28.09 -23.15 -0.64
N ARG A 318 27.45 -23.01 0.51
CA ARG A 318 28.02 -22.45 1.76
C ARG A 318 28.63 -21.06 1.57
N TRP A 319 27.98 -20.20 0.79
CA TRP A 319 28.46 -18.84 0.56
C TRP A 319 28.48 -17.99 1.82
N THR A 320 29.41 -17.05 1.86
CA THR A 320 29.42 -15.98 2.87
C THR A 320 28.31 -14.96 2.57
N ASN A 321 27.94 -14.18 3.58
CA ASN A 321 26.95 -13.12 3.40
C ASN A 321 27.34 -12.11 2.31
N HIS A 322 28.62 -11.82 2.16
CA HIS A 322 29.13 -10.93 1.13
C HIS A 322 28.94 -11.51 -0.28
N GLN A 323 29.18 -12.81 -0.47
CA GLN A 323 28.96 -13.48 -1.75
C GLN A 323 27.48 -13.51 -2.12
N MET A 324 26.59 -13.76 -1.16
CA MET A 324 25.13 -13.71 -1.37
C MET A 324 24.66 -12.28 -1.75
N LEU A 325 25.17 -11.25 -1.08
CA LEU A 325 24.85 -9.85 -1.40
C LEU A 325 25.32 -9.44 -2.79
N ARG A 326 26.49 -9.94 -3.24
CA ARG A 326 26.99 -9.64 -4.59
C ARG A 326 26.05 -10.18 -5.69
N ARG A 327 25.31 -11.26 -5.41
CA ARG A 327 24.30 -11.81 -6.33
C ARG A 327 23.03 -10.94 -6.48
N VAL A 328 22.89 -9.90 -5.69
CA VAL A 328 21.85 -8.88 -5.92
C VAL A 328 22.04 -8.20 -7.29
N PHE A 329 23.30 -8.05 -7.74
CA PHE A 329 23.62 -7.44 -9.04
C PHE A 329 23.56 -8.44 -10.23
N ARG A 330 22.70 -9.45 -10.15
CA ARG A 330 22.48 -10.38 -11.25
C ARG A 330 21.67 -9.75 -12.40
N PRO A 331 21.81 -10.23 -13.65
CA PRO A 331 21.20 -9.61 -14.84
C PRO A 331 19.69 -9.35 -14.71
N ARG A 332 18.95 -10.27 -14.09
CA ARG A 332 17.51 -10.14 -13.86
C ARG A 332 17.18 -8.92 -12.99
N VAL A 333 17.89 -8.72 -11.90
CA VAL A 333 17.67 -7.58 -10.98
C VAL A 333 18.11 -6.28 -11.63
N LEU A 334 19.25 -6.29 -12.34
CA LEU A 334 19.71 -5.14 -13.10
C LEU A 334 18.72 -4.72 -14.19
N GLY A 335 18.13 -5.69 -14.91
CA GLY A 335 17.10 -5.43 -15.92
C GLY A 335 15.86 -4.77 -15.31
N TYR A 336 15.32 -5.31 -14.21
CA TYR A 336 14.19 -4.68 -13.51
C TYR A 336 14.55 -3.30 -12.98
N GLY A 337 15.75 -3.13 -12.41
CA GLY A 337 16.24 -1.85 -11.92
C GLY A 337 16.39 -0.81 -13.03
N ALA A 338 16.92 -1.19 -14.19
CA ALA A 338 17.06 -0.31 -15.34
C ALA A 338 15.70 0.17 -15.87
N VAL A 339 14.74 -0.75 -16.05
CA VAL A 339 13.38 -0.38 -16.48
C VAL A 339 12.72 0.55 -15.47
N LEU A 340 12.81 0.24 -14.18
CA LEU A 340 12.24 1.07 -13.12
C LEU A 340 12.85 2.47 -13.10
N LEU A 341 14.20 2.55 -13.20
CA LEU A 341 14.93 3.82 -13.22
C LEU A 341 14.54 4.65 -14.44
N THR A 342 14.49 4.05 -15.63
CA THR A 342 14.12 4.73 -16.86
C THR A 342 12.71 5.32 -16.76
N LEU A 343 11.73 4.54 -16.29
CA LEU A 343 10.36 5.02 -16.11
C LEU A 343 10.27 6.10 -15.04
N ALA A 344 11.01 5.96 -13.93
CA ALA A 344 11.04 6.97 -12.86
C ALA A 344 11.63 8.29 -13.36
N VAL A 345 12.74 8.23 -14.09
CA VAL A 345 13.37 9.43 -14.69
C VAL A 345 12.45 10.07 -15.74
N ALA A 346 11.87 9.29 -16.65
CA ALA A 346 10.93 9.81 -17.64
C ALA A 346 9.72 10.49 -16.99
N MET A 347 9.16 9.90 -15.94
CA MET A 347 8.04 10.49 -15.20
C MET A 347 8.47 11.77 -14.45
N MET A 348 9.66 11.79 -13.86
CA MET A 348 10.20 12.98 -13.18
C MET A 348 10.42 14.11 -14.17
N VAL A 349 11.07 13.85 -15.32
CA VAL A 349 11.28 14.84 -16.38
C VAL A 349 9.95 15.38 -16.88
N SER A 350 8.98 14.51 -17.18
CA SER A 350 7.64 14.90 -17.60
C SER A 350 6.94 15.80 -16.58
N LEU A 351 7.08 15.48 -15.27
CA LEU A 351 6.47 16.29 -14.20
C LEU A 351 7.11 17.66 -14.06
N VAL A 352 8.44 17.76 -14.22
CA VAL A 352 9.19 19.03 -14.13
C VAL A 352 8.93 19.91 -15.35
N THR A 353 8.84 19.32 -16.56
CA THR A 353 8.59 20.04 -17.82
C THR A 353 7.11 20.32 -18.07
N ARG A 354 6.23 19.91 -17.17
CA ARG A 354 4.78 20.08 -17.29
C ARG A 354 4.38 21.54 -17.34
N THR A 355 3.52 21.90 -18.29
CA THR A 355 2.89 23.23 -18.31
C THR A 355 1.85 23.34 -17.18
N PRO A 356 1.87 24.41 -16.38
CA PRO A 356 0.94 24.59 -15.27
C PRO A 356 -0.47 25.05 -15.71
N LEU A 357 -0.64 25.32 -17.00
CA LEU A 357 -1.92 25.70 -17.60
C LEU A 357 -2.54 24.49 -18.31
N LYS A 358 -3.81 24.21 -18.03
CA LYS A 358 -4.63 23.24 -18.77
C LYS A 358 -5.87 23.93 -19.30
N VAL A 359 -6.27 23.56 -20.51
CA VAL A 359 -7.45 24.12 -21.16
C VAL A 359 -8.24 23.00 -21.80
N ASP A 360 -9.51 22.90 -21.45
CA ASP A 360 -10.45 22.04 -22.13
C ASP A 360 -11.41 22.90 -22.96
N VAL A 361 -11.66 22.49 -24.18
CA VAL A 361 -12.55 23.19 -25.11
C VAL A 361 -13.75 22.34 -25.42
N VAL A 362 -14.94 22.81 -25.08
CA VAL A 362 -16.20 22.14 -25.36
C VAL A 362 -17.03 23.03 -26.27
N ARG A 363 -17.41 22.51 -27.42
CA ARG A 363 -18.32 23.22 -28.34
C ARG A 363 -19.74 23.18 -27.77
N ASP A 364 -20.44 24.33 -27.81
CA ASP A 364 -21.88 24.35 -27.55
C ASP A 364 -22.62 23.57 -28.65
N ARG A 365 -23.47 22.64 -28.22
CA ARG A 365 -24.25 21.75 -29.12
C ARG A 365 -25.68 22.22 -29.32
N THR A 366 -26.10 23.31 -28.71
CA THR A 366 -27.47 23.82 -28.83
C THR A 366 -27.73 24.38 -30.23
N ALA A 367 -26.71 24.92 -30.89
CA ALA A 367 -26.74 25.32 -32.29
C ALA A 367 -25.42 25.05 -32.99
N ILE A 368 -25.46 24.57 -34.24
CA ILE A 368 -24.25 24.30 -35.01
C ILE A 368 -23.60 25.62 -35.38
N ALA A 369 -24.35 26.63 -35.80
CA ALA A 369 -23.98 28.01 -36.03
C ALA A 369 -25.24 28.88 -35.96
N ARG A 370 -25.09 30.14 -35.59
CA ARG A 370 -26.21 31.09 -35.58
C ARG A 370 -25.77 32.39 -36.31
N ILE A 371 -26.76 33.03 -36.96
CA ILE A 371 -26.55 34.32 -37.56
C ILE A 371 -26.84 35.38 -36.51
N VAL A 372 -25.89 36.29 -36.32
CA VAL A 372 -26.00 37.39 -35.35
C VAL A 372 -26.13 38.74 -36.06
N PRO A 373 -26.56 39.79 -35.36
CA PRO A 373 -26.66 41.12 -35.92
C PRO A 373 -25.33 41.55 -36.59
N GLY A 374 -25.45 42.14 -37.80
CA GLY A 374 -24.29 42.49 -38.63
C GLY A 374 -23.93 41.44 -39.68
N GLY A 375 -24.76 40.41 -39.89
CA GLY A 375 -24.54 39.41 -40.95
C GLY A 375 -23.37 38.46 -40.69
N LYS A 376 -23.01 38.22 -39.41
CA LYS A 376 -21.93 37.32 -39.03
C LYS A 376 -22.46 35.95 -38.62
N LEU A 377 -21.67 34.92 -38.90
CA LEU A 377 -21.89 33.57 -38.36
C LEU A 377 -21.15 33.46 -37.04
N GLU A 378 -21.82 32.92 -36.02
CA GLU A 378 -21.32 32.75 -34.67
C GLU A 378 -21.37 31.30 -34.21
N ASN A 379 -20.25 30.85 -33.64
CA ASN A 379 -20.17 29.59 -32.88
C ASN A 379 -19.77 29.89 -31.44
N VAL A 380 -20.40 29.20 -30.51
CA VAL A 380 -20.12 29.32 -29.06
C VAL A 380 -19.28 28.15 -28.59
N TYR A 381 -18.26 28.44 -27.82
CA TYR A 381 -17.42 27.46 -27.14
C TYR A 381 -17.34 27.76 -25.65
N GLN A 382 -17.31 26.70 -24.86
CA GLN A 382 -17.05 26.77 -23.42
C GLN A 382 -15.61 26.31 -23.18
N LEU A 383 -14.76 27.20 -22.70
CA LEU A 383 -13.40 26.92 -22.35
C LEU A 383 -13.28 26.76 -20.83
N GLN A 384 -12.78 25.63 -20.38
CA GLN A 384 -12.37 25.46 -18.99
C GLN A 384 -10.88 25.75 -18.87
N ILE A 385 -10.54 26.86 -18.24
CA ILE A 385 -9.15 27.24 -17.98
C ILE A 385 -8.80 26.85 -16.56
N MET A 386 -7.77 26.02 -16.41
CA MET A 386 -7.32 25.46 -15.13
C MET A 386 -5.93 25.98 -14.83
N ASN A 387 -5.79 26.69 -13.71
CA ASN A 387 -4.54 27.21 -13.21
C ASN A 387 -3.95 26.25 -12.17
N ALA A 388 -2.85 25.58 -12.48
CA ALA A 388 -2.15 24.68 -11.57
C ALA A 388 -1.08 25.37 -10.70
N THR A 389 -0.98 26.72 -10.78
CA THR A 389 -0.05 27.49 -9.95
C THR A 389 -0.69 27.88 -8.60
N GLU A 390 0.14 28.15 -7.61
CA GLU A 390 -0.28 28.61 -6.28
C GLU A 390 -0.63 30.13 -6.25
N THR A 391 -0.56 30.83 -7.40
CA THR A 391 -0.87 32.25 -7.52
C THR A 391 -2.02 32.47 -8.50
N PRO A 392 -2.89 33.48 -8.28
CA PRO A 392 -3.88 33.87 -9.27
C PRO A 392 -3.17 34.32 -10.56
N GLN A 393 -3.69 33.91 -11.72
CA GLN A 393 -3.14 34.24 -13.02
C GLN A 393 -4.19 34.92 -13.91
N HIS A 394 -3.72 35.80 -14.80
CA HIS A 394 -4.51 36.42 -15.83
C HIS A 394 -4.20 35.78 -17.17
N TYR A 395 -5.20 35.25 -17.83
CA TYR A 395 -5.03 34.57 -19.11
C TYR A 395 -5.74 35.34 -20.21
N ARG A 396 -5.02 35.54 -21.33
CA ARG A 396 -5.58 36.09 -22.56
C ARG A 396 -5.92 34.94 -23.49
N ILE A 397 -7.16 34.94 -24.00
CA ILE A 397 -7.65 33.96 -24.96
C ILE A 397 -7.62 34.60 -26.36
N SER A 398 -7.06 33.89 -27.34
CA SER A 398 -7.12 34.25 -28.75
C SER A 398 -7.51 33.02 -29.59
N ALA A 399 -8.08 33.25 -30.77
CA ALA A 399 -8.45 32.20 -31.68
C ALA A 399 -7.91 32.50 -33.08
N GLN A 400 -7.46 31.47 -33.79
CA GLN A 400 -6.91 31.53 -35.13
C GLN A 400 -7.41 30.38 -36.00
N GLY A 401 -7.38 30.49 -37.30
CA GLY A 401 -7.71 29.37 -38.22
C GLY A 401 -8.52 29.79 -39.46
N LEU A 402 -9.26 30.91 -39.42
CA LEU A 402 -10.04 31.40 -40.54
C LEU A 402 -9.78 32.88 -40.74
N GLU A 403 -9.80 33.33 -41.98
CA GLU A 403 -9.64 34.76 -42.34
C GLU A 403 -10.87 35.57 -41.85
N GLY A 404 -10.64 36.66 -41.15
CA GLY A 404 -11.70 37.47 -40.57
C GLY A 404 -12.34 36.92 -39.31
N LEU A 405 -11.75 35.85 -38.67
CA LEU A 405 -12.20 35.33 -37.41
C LEU A 405 -12.01 36.33 -36.27
N THR A 406 -13.07 36.64 -35.55
CA THR A 406 -13.06 37.53 -34.40
C THR A 406 -13.56 36.81 -33.17
N LEU A 407 -12.92 37.06 -32.01
CA LEU A 407 -13.33 36.56 -30.71
C LEU A 407 -14.13 37.66 -29.97
N ALA A 408 -15.28 37.32 -29.46
CA ALA A 408 -16.12 38.22 -28.67
C ALA A 408 -16.54 37.54 -27.35
N PRO A 409 -16.56 38.24 -26.21
CA PRO A 409 -15.87 39.52 -25.95
C PRO A 409 -14.35 39.33 -25.84
N ASP A 410 -13.59 40.46 -25.89
CA ASP A 410 -12.15 40.43 -25.71
C ASP A 410 -11.82 39.90 -24.31
N SER A 411 -11.18 38.73 -24.25
CA SER A 411 -11.27 37.91 -23.06
C SER A 411 -9.95 37.73 -22.32
N THR A 412 -9.68 38.68 -21.43
CA THR A 412 -8.75 38.46 -20.32
C THR A 412 -9.54 37.89 -19.13
N VAL A 413 -9.11 36.73 -18.67
CA VAL A 413 -9.80 36.00 -17.60
C VAL A 413 -8.85 35.81 -16.44
N GLN A 414 -9.26 36.24 -15.25
CA GLN A 414 -8.55 35.94 -14.00
C GLN A 414 -9.00 34.58 -13.50
N VAL A 415 -8.05 33.67 -13.26
CA VAL A 415 -8.27 32.38 -12.66
C VAL A 415 -7.56 32.32 -11.31
N PRO A 416 -8.28 32.00 -10.22
CA PRO A 416 -7.68 31.95 -8.88
C PRO A 416 -6.58 30.90 -8.79
N ALA A 417 -5.76 31.00 -7.76
CA ALA A 417 -4.73 30.02 -7.43
C ALA A 417 -5.35 28.62 -7.34
N THR A 418 -4.70 27.61 -7.93
CA THR A 418 -5.14 26.21 -7.99
C THR A 418 -6.58 26.03 -8.47
N GLY A 419 -7.14 27.04 -9.13
CA GLY A 419 -8.54 27.13 -9.54
C GLY A 419 -8.81 26.71 -10.98
N ALA A 420 -10.10 26.53 -11.30
CA ALA A 420 -10.58 26.38 -12.66
C ALA A 420 -11.76 27.33 -12.90
N ARG A 421 -11.84 27.89 -14.10
CA ARG A 421 -12.94 28.79 -14.49
C ARG A 421 -13.45 28.42 -15.87
N TRP A 422 -14.77 28.32 -15.98
CA TRP A 422 -15.46 28.19 -17.26
C TRP A 422 -15.68 29.56 -17.87
N VAL A 423 -15.33 29.69 -19.15
CA VAL A 423 -15.45 30.91 -19.93
C VAL A 423 -16.19 30.58 -21.22
N SER A 424 -17.28 31.28 -21.46
CA SER A 424 -17.98 31.20 -22.74
C SER A 424 -17.36 32.18 -23.71
N VAL A 425 -16.90 31.70 -24.85
CA VAL A 425 -16.31 32.49 -25.93
C VAL A 425 -17.12 32.32 -27.20
N GLN A 426 -17.33 33.43 -27.90
CA GLN A 426 -18.08 33.47 -29.14
C GLN A 426 -17.11 33.75 -30.27
N LEU A 427 -17.05 32.85 -31.26
CA LEU A 427 -16.27 33.03 -32.47
C LEU A 427 -17.17 33.50 -33.57
N GLN A 428 -16.86 34.68 -34.15
CA GLN A 428 -17.63 35.31 -35.20
C GLN A 428 -16.80 35.44 -36.47
N ILE A 429 -17.44 35.15 -37.61
CA ILE A 429 -16.86 35.26 -38.94
C ILE A 429 -17.88 35.94 -39.87
N PRO A 430 -17.48 36.83 -40.82
CA PRO A 430 -18.38 37.39 -41.80
C PRO A 430 -19.05 36.30 -42.65
N TYR A 431 -20.31 36.46 -42.97
CA TYR A 431 -21.03 35.49 -43.81
C TYR A 431 -20.38 35.42 -45.20
N GLY A 432 -20.11 34.21 -45.69
CA GLY A 432 -19.49 33.96 -46.97
C GLY A 432 -17.95 34.04 -47.00
N SER A 433 -17.26 34.32 -45.90
CA SER A 433 -15.81 34.35 -45.84
C SER A 433 -15.14 32.96 -45.74
N ALA A 434 -15.93 31.89 -45.55
CA ALA A 434 -15.42 30.53 -45.58
C ALA A 434 -16.35 29.62 -46.38
N ALA A 435 -15.80 28.56 -46.98
CA ALA A 435 -16.55 27.55 -47.69
C ALA A 435 -17.49 26.80 -46.73
N PRO A 436 -18.64 26.27 -47.18
CA PRO A 436 -19.47 25.43 -46.34
C PRO A 436 -18.71 24.19 -45.87
N GLY A 437 -18.78 23.89 -44.56
CA GLY A 437 -18.11 22.71 -44.00
C GLY A 437 -17.56 22.95 -42.62
N SER A 438 -16.73 22.00 -42.16
CA SER A 438 -15.99 22.07 -40.90
C SER A 438 -14.58 22.57 -41.13
N HIS A 439 -14.18 23.61 -40.40
CA HIS A 439 -12.87 24.21 -40.49
C HIS A 439 -12.12 24.08 -39.17
N PRO A 440 -10.81 23.75 -39.20
CA PRO A 440 -9.99 23.68 -37.97
C PRO A 440 -9.77 25.11 -37.43
N ILE A 441 -9.97 25.25 -36.12
CA ILE A 441 -9.66 26.47 -35.38
C ILE A 441 -8.75 26.12 -34.18
N HIS A 442 -7.86 27.04 -33.85
CA HIS A 442 -6.93 26.89 -32.74
C HIS A 442 -7.16 27.99 -31.72
N PHE A 443 -7.38 27.61 -30.48
CA PHE A 443 -7.39 28.52 -29.36
C PHE A 443 -5.97 28.61 -28.78
N THR A 444 -5.50 29.82 -28.56
CA THR A 444 -4.25 30.10 -27.84
C THR A 444 -4.59 30.82 -26.56
N VAL A 445 -4.15 30.22 -25.42
CA VAL A 445 -4.32 30.81 -24.10
C VAL A 445 -2.94 31.10 -23.53
N GLN A 446 -2.69 32.36 -23.19
CA GLN A 446 -1.40 32.84 -22.66
C GLN A 446 -1.61 33.53 -21.33
N ALA A 447 -0.64 33.32 -20.38
CA ALA A 447 -0.59 34.00 -19.07
C ALA A 447 0.02 35.41 -19.21
#